data_54f4dfec533f1fa89723d288e486b70b
#
_entry.id   54f4dfec533f1fa89723d288e486b70b
#
_cell.length_a   1.000
_cell.length_b   1.000
_cell.length_c   1.000
_cell.angle_alpha   90.00
_cell.angle_beta   90.00
_cell.angle_gamma   90.00
#
_symmetry.space_group_name_H-M   'P 1'
#
loop_
_entity.id
_entity.type
_entity.pdbx_description
1 polymer ?
#
loop_
_entity_poly.entity_id
_entity_poly.type
_entity_poly.pdbx_seq_one_letter_code
_entity_poly.pdbx_strand_id
1 'polypeptide(L)'
;MDRLAFNASAAITEMRLARQALANEMANMTTTGFKRSYDVSLKAFRAEGEGFDSNYQPQAMYMDFIKLAPGPLMATGRDLDILMNDQTVLGVQAPNGELAFTRR
;
A
#
# COMPACT_ATOMS: atom_id res chain seq x y z
N MET A 1 19.13 27.36 -5.96
CA MET A 1 17.68 27.66 -5.96
C MET A 1 16.87 26.57 -6.67
N ASP A 2 17.17 26.28 -7.92
CA ASP A 2 16.40 25.25 -8.69
C ASP A 2 16.46 23.85 -8.09
N ARG A 3 17.59 23.49 -7.50
CA ARG A 3 17.77 22.20 -6.82
C ARG A 3 16.90 22.05 -5.58
N LEU A 4 16.80 23.13 -4.79
CA LEU A 4 15.93 23.13 -3.59
C LEU A 4 14.46 23.03 -4.00
N ALA A 5 14.04 23.76 -5.03
CA ALA A 5 12.69 23.71 -5.55
C ALA A 5 12.35 22.32 -6.10
N PHE A 6 13.28 21.68 -6.80
CA PHE A 6 13.12 20.32 -7.32
C PHE A 6 12.99 19.28 -6.22
N ASN A 7 13.85 19.33 -5.21
CA ASN A 7 13.77 18.42 -4.06
C ASN A 7 12.49 18.64 -3.25
N ALA A 8 12.07 19.90 -3.06
CA ALA A 8 10.83 20.21 -2.38
C ALA A 8 9.61 19.69 -3.16
N SER A 9 9.61 19.83 -4.48
CA SER A 9 8.55 19.29 -5.35
C SER A 9 8.47 17.78 -5.28
N ALA A 10 9.59 17.08 -5.32
CA ALA A 10 9.66 15.64 -5.15
C ALA A 10 9.11 15.21 -3.78
N ALA A 11 9.53 15.86 -2.71
CA ALA A 11 9.04 15.57 -1.36
C ALA A 11 7.53 15.80 -1.21
N ILE A 12 6.98 16.83 -1.82
CA ILE A 12 5.53 17.09 -1.82
C ILE A 12 4.78 15.99 -2.56
N THR A 13 5.29 15.53 -3.68
CA THR A 13 4.69 14.43 -4.45
C THR A 13 4.66 13.15 -3.62
N GLU A 14 5.75 12.82 -2.94
CA GLU A 14 5.83 11.66 -2.07
C GLU A 14 4.84 11.76 -0.88
N MET A 15 4.74 12.93 -0.28
CA MET A 15 3.77 13.18 0.79
C MET A 15 2.32 13.03 0.31
N ARG A 16 2.01 13.42 -0.92
CA ARG A 16 0.68 13.21 -1.50
C ARG A 16 0.36 11.73 -1.66
N LEU A 17 1.30 10.94 -2.13
CA LEU A 17 1.13 9.48 -2.27
C LEU A 17 0.93 8.81 -0.92
N ALA A 18 1.73 9.16 0.07
CA ALA A 18 1.58 8.67 1.44
C ALA A 18 0.22 9.04 2.05
N ARG A 19 -0.24 10.27 1.81
CA ARG A 19 -1.58 10.73 2.24
C ARG A 19 -2.69 9.96 1.53
N GLN A 20 -2.55 9.68 0.25
CA GLN A 20 -3.54 8.89 -0.50
C GLN A 20 -3.64 7.46 0.03
N ALA A 21 -2.53 6.81 0.33
CA ALA A 21 -2.50 5.50 0.96
C ALA A 21 -3.19 5.52 2.34
N LEU A 22 -2.87 6.51 3.17
CA LEU A 22 -3.50 6.67 4.48
C LEU A 22 -5.01 6.92 4.38
N ALA A 23 -5.45 7.74 3.43
CA ALA A 23 -6.87 7.98 3.19
C ALA A 23 -7.61 6.71 2.78
N ASN A 24 -7.00 5.87 1.95
CA ASN A 24 -7.55 4.57 1.58
C ASN A 24 -7.64 3.63 2.79
N GLU A 25 -6.64 3.60 3.64
CA GLU A 25 -6.66 2.81 4.87
C GLU A 25 -7.76 3.28 5.83
N MET A 26 -7.90 4.58 6.01
CA MET A 26 -8.96 5.16 6.84
C MET A 26 -10.35 4.86 6.29
N ALA A 27 -10.54 4.95 4.98
CA ALA A 27 -11.80 4.63 4.33
C ALA A 27 -12.22 3.17 4.52
N ASN A 28 -11.25 2.27 4.63
CA ASN A 28 -11.47 0.84 4.80
C ASN A 28 -11.26 0.33 6.23
N MET A 29 -11.15 1.22 7.21
CA MET A 29 -10.88 0.86 8.60
C MET A 29 -11.96 -0.06 9.21
N THR A 30 -13.21 0.10 8.78
CA THR A 30 -14.34 -0.74 9.23
C THR A 30 -14.68 -1.86 8.25
N THR A 31 -13.98 -1.95 7.13
CA THR A 31 -14.22 -3.00 6.13
C THR A 31 -13.70 -4.35 6.62
N THR A 32 -14.59 -5.32 6.74
CA THR A 32 -14.22 -6.68 7.15
C THR A 32 -13.30 -7.33 6.15
N GLY A 33 -12.24 -7.97 6.62
CA GLY A 33 -11.27 -8.66 5.77
C GLY A 33 -10.33 -7.74 4.99
N PHE A 34 -10.41 -6.43 5.18
CA PHE A 34 -9.48 -5.51 4.52
C PHE A 34 -8.05 -5.79 4.97
N LYS A 35 -7.18 -5.95 3.99
CA LYS A 35 -5.74 -6.07 4.21
C LYS A 35 -5.04 -4.90 3.54
N ARG A 36 -4.27 -4.23 4.35
CA ARG A 36 -3.48 -3.09 3.92
C ARG A 36 -2.42 -3.57 2.91
N SER A 37 -2.46 -3.02 1.71
CA SER A 37 -1.34 -3.16 0.77
C SER A 37 -0.28 -2.13 1.13
N TYR A 38 0.93 -2.52 1.16
CA TYR A 38 2.06 -1.73 1.62
C TYR A 38 3.16 -1.75 0.57
N ASP A 39 3.98 -0.77 0.37
CA ASP A 39 4.48 0.31 1.18
C ASP A 39 5.06 1.40 0.28
N VAL A 40 4.91 2.61 0.70
CA VAL A 40 5.74 3.69 0.18
C VAL A 40 6.94 3.83 1.12
N SER A 41 8.06 3.25 0.76
CA SER A 41 9.30 3.50 1.47
C SER A 41 10.02 4.69 0.83
N LEU A 42 10.21 5.73 1.60
CA LEU A 42 11.03 6.86 1.18
C LEU A 42 12.50 6.49 1.29
N LYS A 43 13.15 6.31 0.16
CA LYS A 43 14.58 6.09 0.10
C LYS A 43 15.27 7.31 -0.50
N ALA A 44 16.33 7.74 0.14
CA ALA A 44 17.17 8.77 -0.44
C ALA A 44 17.93 8.22 -1.64
N PHE A 45 17.68 8.75 -2.79
CA PHE A 45 18.37 8.40 -4.03
C PHE A 45 19.34 9.52 -4.42
N ARG A 46 20.55 9.17 -4.78
CA ARG A 46 21.49 10.13 -5.33
C ARG A 46 21.31 10.23 -6.84
N ALA A 47 20.95 11.40 -7.31
CA ALA A 47 20.90 11.66 -8.74
C ALA A 47 22.33 11.81 -9.26
N GLU A 48 22.70 10.97 -10.22
CA GLU A 48 23.97 11.06 -10.94
C GLU A 48 23.76 11.78 -12.27
N GLY A 49 24.61 12.72 -12.58
CA GLY A 49 24.56 13.50 -13.79
C GLY A 49 25.28 14.83 -13.67
N GLU A 50 25.66 15.44 -14.77
CA GLU A 50 26.33 16.75 -14.75
C GLU A 50 25.51 17.78 -13.98
N GLY A 51 26.09 18.31 -12.92
CA GLY A 51 25.46 19.29 -12.04
C GLY A 51 24.56 18.67 -10.92
N PHE A 52 24.41 17.35 -10.84
CA PHE A 52 23.56 16.66 -9.85
C PHE A 52 24.32 15.80 -8.84
N ASP A 53 25.62 15.66 -8.96
CA ASP A 53 26.44 14.68 -8.23
C ASP A 53 26.40 14.79 -6.69
N SER A 54 25.88 15.87 -6.14
CA SER A 54 25.77 16.11 -4.71
C SER A 54 24.34 16.06 -4.17
N ASN A 55 23.36 15.74 -4.99
CA ASN A 55 21.96 15.85 -4.60
C ASN A 55 21.35 14.50 -4.26
N TYR A 56 20.70 14.45 -3.11
CA TYR A 56 19.86 13.36 -2.70
C TYR A 56 18.41 13.73 -2.93
N GLN A 57 17.66 12.84 -3.57
CA GLN A 57 16.24 12.98 -3.77
C GLN A 57 15.50 11.90 -3.01
N PRO A 58 14.43 12.23 -2.29
CA PRO A 58 13.53 11.22 -1.76
C PRO A 58 12.79 10.57 -2.95
N GLN A 59 12.90 9.27 -3.06
CA GLN A 59 12.17 8.48 -4.04
C GLN A 59 11.28 7.48 -3.34
N ALA A 60 10.01 7.43 -3.73
CA ALA A 60 9.12 6.38 -3.27
C ALA A 60 9.49 5.06 -3.97
N MET A 61 9.73 4.06 -3.18
CA MET A 61 9.79 2.69 -3.67
C MET A 61 8.47 2.00 -3.31
N TYR A 62 7.77 1.55 -4.33
CA TYR A 62 6.58 0.72 -4.14
C TYR A 62 7.01 -0.72 -3.94
N MET A 63 6.62 -1.28 -2.84
CA MET A 63 6.69 -2.72 -2.63
C MET A 63 5.27 -3.28 -2.70
N ASP A 64 5.01 -4.15 -3.67
CA ASP A 64 3.76 -4.91 -3.77
C ASP A 64 3.67 -5.95 -2.65
N PHE A 65 3.46 -5.46 -1.46
CA PHE A 65 3.36 -6.31 -0.28
C PHE A 65 2.01 -6.10 0.41
N ILE A 66 1.30 -7.19 0.63
CA ILE A 66 0.05 -7.19 1.38
C ILE A 66 0.32 -7.69 2.79
N LYS A 67 -0.01 -6.88 3.78
CA LYS A 67 0.12 -7.27 5.18
C LYS A 67 -1.02 -8.21 5.58
N LEU A 68 -0.73 -9.49 5.72
CA LEU A 68 -1.70 -10.52 6.05
C LEU A 68 -1.92 -10.72 7.56
N ALA A 69 -1.36 -9.87 8.40
CA ALA A 69 -1.54 -9.97 9.84
C ALA A 69 -3.03 -10.06 10.23
N PRO A 70 -3.39 -10.93 11.19
CA PRO A 70 -4.77 -11.09 11.64
C PRO A 70 -5.29 -9.81 12.29
N GLY A 71 -6.60 -9.56 12.12
CA GLY A 71 -7.34 -8.52 12.81
C GLY A 71 -8.21 -9.09 13.94
N PRO A 72 -8.98 -8.24 14.60
CA PRO A 72 -9.91 -8.69 15.63
C PRO A 72 -10.96 -9.65 15.04
N LEU A 73 -11.26 -10.69 15.79
CA LEU A 73 -12.27 -11.68 15.44
C LEU A 73 -13.64 -11.15 15.81
N MET A 74 -14.58 -11.19 14.87
CA MET A 74 -15.99 -10.89 15.11
C MET A 74 -16.84 -12.14 14.88
N ALA A 75 -17.48 -12.64 15.93
CA ALA A 75 -18.47 -13.70 15.79
C ALA A 75 -19.78 -13.12 15.25
N THR A 76 -20.23 -13.57 14.10
CA THR A 76 -21.44 -13.08 13.43
C THR A 76 -22.66 -13.99 13.65
N GLY A 77 -22.44 -15.26 13.98
CA GLY A 77 -23.49 -16.24 14.14
C GLY A 77 -24.20 -16.67 12.84
N ARG A 78 -23.66 -16.32 11.68
CA ARG A 78 -24.18 -16.74 10.37
C ARG A 78 -23.43 -17.95 9.84
N ASP A 79 -24.15 -18.95 9.32
CA ASP A 79 -23.59 -20.24 8.91
C ASP A 79 -22.60 -20.15 7.71
N LEU A 80 -22.69 -19.10 6.91
CA LEU A 80 -21.85 -18.92 5.72
C LEU A 80 -20.69 -17.95 5.94
N ASP A 81 -20.54 -17.43 7.13
CA ASP A 81 -19.39 -16.58 7.45
C ASP A 81 -18.20 -17.46 7.84
N ILE A 82 -17.19 -17.45 7.02
CA ILE A 82 -16.00 -18.30 7.17
C ILE A 82 -14.85 -17.46 7.71
N LEU A 83 -14.21 -17.92 8.76
CA LEU A 83 -12.92 -17.40 9.19
C LEU A 83 -11.79 -18.15 8.50
N MET A 84 -11.01 -17.43 7.71
CA MET A 84 -9.81 -18.00 7.12
C MET A 84 -8.65 -17.92 8.09
N ASN A 85 -7.78 -18.92 8.02
CA ASN A 85 -6.54 -18.94 8.79
C ASN A 85 -5.64 -17.76 8.43
N ASP A 86 -4.74 -17.40 9.33
CA ASP A 86 -3.76 -16.35 9.09
C ASP A 86 -2.95 -16.64 7.82
N GLN A 87 -2.64 -15.57 7.09
CA GLN A 87 -1.85 -15.63 5.85
C GLN A 87 -2.48 -16.42 4.68
N THR A 88 -3.77 -16.73 4.74
CA THR A 88 -4.49 -17.38 3.65
C THR A 88 -5.45 -16.41 2.96
N VAL A 89 -5.72 -16.67 1.69
CA VAL A 89 -6.69 -15.94 0.89
C VAL A 89 -7.61 -16.92 0.18
N LEU A 90 -8.85 -16.52 -0.07
CA LEU A 90 -9.81 -17.33 -0.80
C LEU A 90 -9.67 -17.05 -2.30
N GLY A 91 -9.44 -18.08 -3.08
CA GLY A 91 -9.49 -17.99 -4.55
C GLY A 91 -10.93 -18.06 -5.03
N VAL A 92 -11.35 -17.07 -5.77
CA VAL A 92 -12.68 -16.98 -6.39
C VAL A 92 -12.53 -16.90 -7.89
N GLN A 93 -13.26 -17.74 -8.60
CA GLN A 93 -13.29 -17.67 -10.05
C GLN A 93 -14.32 -16.63 -10.50
N ALA A 94 -13.86 -15.63 -11.22
CA ALA A 94 -14.71 -14.61 -11.80
C ALA A 94 -15.51 -15.18 -13.01
N PRO A 95 -16.64 -14.57 -13.39
CA PRO A 95 -17.43 -15.03 -14.53
C PRO A 95 -16.68 -15.07 -15.88
N ASN A 96 -15.61 -14.28 -16.01
CA ASN A 96 -14.71 -14.27 -17.16
C ASN A 96 -13.68 -15.42 -17.16
N GLY A 97 -13.67 -16.27 -16.12
CA GLY A 97 -12.74 -17.37 -15.95
C GLY A 97 -11.43 -17.00 -15.25
N GLU A 98 -11.19 -15.74 -14.95
CA GLU A 98 -10.02 -15.30 -14.20
C GLU A 98 -10.11 -15.67 -12.72
N LEU A 99 -8.97 -16.01 -12.14
CA LEU A 99 -8.86 -16.29 -10.71
C LEU A 99 -8.59 -14.99 -9.95
N ALA A 100 -9.51 -14.61 -9.08
CA ALA A 100 -9.34 -13.49 -8.16
C ALA A 100 -9.14 -14.00 -6.73
N PHE A 101 -8.40 -13.26 -5.94
CA PHE A 101 -8.17 -13.58 -4.54
C PHE A 101 -8.87 -12.57 -3.64
N THR A 102 -9.57 -13.06 -2.65
CA THR A 102 -10.28 -12.22 -1.68
C THR A 102 -10.10 -12.75 -0.26
N ARG A 103 -10.30 -11.89 0.69
CA ARG A 103 -10.33 -12.26 2.11
C ARG A 103 -11.61 -11.75 2.81
N ARG A 104 -12.52 -11.21 2.07
CA ARG A 104 -13.80 -10.70 2.55
C ARG A 104 -14.90 -11.76 2.39
#